data_69836c624ff6bd04810334a5df4b33f3
#
_entry.id   69836c624ff6bd04810334a5df4b33f3
#
_cell.length_a   1.000
_cell.length_b   1.000
_cell.length_c   1.000
_cell.angle_alpha   90.00
_cell.angle_beta   90.00
_cell.angle_gamma   90.00
#
_symmetry.space_group_name_H-M   'P 1'
#
loop_
_entity.id
_entity.type
_entity.pdbx_description
1 polymer ?
#
loop_
_entity_poly.entity_id
_entity_poly.type
_entity_poly.pdbx_seq_one_letter_code
_entity_poly.pdbx_strand_id
1 'polypeptide(L)'
;MKLEKLYKAAFLNEKQIKNLQEDRLRSHLNHCLKNSPFYRRLFQESNINAGKMTLPVLSTLPFTTKEDLQKFNKDFLAVNPTNVADIVLSSGTTGAPVRIMYTAYDLERLAYNEEKAFTGCGMVNNDTVLLTCTMDRCFVAGLAYFLGARAVGAAVIRNGLNSVESHAAVIKDLKPTTIVGVPSFIRKLGAYIHEKGIGVSTVDKIICIGEPLRSEYLDLLKVAKDIVKLWNARIFSTYSTTEIVTTFCECTQKSGGHLHPDLGIVEIVDDDGRPLPSGQKGEVVVTPLAVEGMPLVRFKTGDISFLIEGHCGCGRNSARLGPILGRKKQMIKFKGTTLYPQAVFSAVEEIKGLTEYYVEVTSEEDLSDKIKVCISGENLKQEEVEKSLQSRLRVTPEVSIENEKTIKEKIFDPASRKPVHFFDRRGR
;
A
#
# COMPACT_ATOMS: atom_id res chain seq x y z
N MET A 1 3.52 21.72 17.60
CA MET A 1 2.04 21.78 17.41
C MET A 1 1.34 20.75 18.30
N LYS A 2 0.04 20.90 18.61
CA LYS A 2 -0.77 19.84 19.28
C LYS A 2 -1.66 19.19 18.23
N LEU A 3 -1.67 17.87 18.16
CA LEU A 3 -2.50 17.12 17.22
C LEU A 3 -3.98 17.24 17.59
N GLU A 4 -4.78 17.77 16.68
CA GLU A 4 -6.23 17.78 16.82
C GLU A 4 -6.81 16.51 16.19
N LYS A 5 -7.41 15.66 17.04
CA LYS A 5 -8.00 14.38 16.62
C LYS A 5 -9.47 14.56 16.27
N LEU A 6 -9.80 14.42 14.98
CA LEU A 6 -11.17 14.55 14.45
C LEU A 6 -11.75 13.18 14.07
N TYR A 7 -12.11 12.39 15.07
CA TYR A 7 -12.60 11.01 14.86
C TYR A 7 -13.82 10.90 13.95
N LYS A 8 -14.65 11.94 13.90
CA LYS A 8 -15.86 11.98 13.05
C LYS A 8 -15.65 12.60 11.67
N ALA A 9 -14.43 13.00 11.31
CA ALA A 9 -14.15 13.69 10.04
C ALA A 9 -14.66 12.91 8.80
N ALA A 10 -14.53 11.59 8.79
CA ALA A 10 -14.98 10.75 7.68
C ALA A 10 -16.52 10.59 7.60
N PHE A 11 -17.27 11.00 8.63
CA PHE A 11 -18.73 10.92 8.70
C PHE A 11 -19.42 12.25 8.36
N LEU A 12 -18.66 13.32 8.16
CA LEU A 12 -19.17 14.62 7.73
C LEU A 12 -19.76 14.50 6.32
N ASN A 13 -20.67 15.41 5.94
CA ASN A 13 -21.14 15.48 4.57
C ASN A 13 -20.05 16.02 3.62
N GLU A 14 -20.22 15.86 2.30
CA GLU A 14 -19.23 16.23 1.29
C GLU A 14 -18.75 17.69 1.40
N LYS A 15 -19.68 18.64 1.60
CA LYS A 15 -19.36 20.06 1.75
C LYS A 15 -18.50 20.29 3.00
N GLN A 16 -18.81 19.63 4.09
CA GLN A 16 -18.04 19.74 5.33
C GLN A 16 -16.66 19.08 5.19
N ILE A 17 -16.58 17.92 4.54
CA ILE A 17 -15.30 17.27 4.22
C ILE A 17 -14.43 18.20 3.36
N LYS A 18 -14.98 18.75 2.29
CA LYS A 18 -14.26 19.69 1.44
C LYS A 18 -13.74 20.89 2.23
N ASN A 19 -14.59 21.54 3.02
CA ASN A 19 -14.18 22.68 3.82
C ASN A 19 -13.05 22.32 4.79
N LEU A 20 -13.17 21.18 5.49
CA LEU A 20 -12.15 20.69 6.41
C LEU A 20 -10.82 20.46 5.69
N GLN A 21 -10.85 19.81 4.53
CA GLN A 21 -9.64 19.56 3.74
C GLN A 21 -9.00 20.86 3.26
N GLU A 22 -9.77 21.83 2.79
CA GLU A 22 -9.25 23.12 2.35
C GLU A 22 -8.64 23.93 3.51
N ASP A 23 -9.25 23.90 4.71
CA ASP A 23 -8.69 24.56 5.90
C ASP A 23 -7.37 23.91 6.33
N ARG A 24 -7.32 22.58 6.36
CA ARG A 24 -6.10 21.82 6.66
C ARG A 24 -5.03 22.02 5.60
N LEU A 25 -5.41 22.07 4.33
CA LEU A 25 -4.51 22.34 3.21
C LEU A 25 -3.85 23.70 3.34
N ARG A 26 -4.62 24.77 3.62
CA ARG A 26 -4.09 26.10 3.82
C ARG A 26 -3.06 26.14 4.96
N SER A 27 -3.36 25.50 6.08
CA SER A 27 -2.44 25.36 7.21
C SER A 27 -1.16 24.62 6.84
N HIS A 28 -1.30 23.50 6.11
CA HIS A 28 -0.20 22.66 5.63
C HIS A 28 0.72 23.41 4.66
N LEU A 29 0.15 24.11 3.68
CA LEU A 29 0.92 24.92 2.72
C LEU A 29 1.64 26.11 3.39
N ASN A 30 1.01 26.77 4.35
CA ASN A 30 1.66 27.81 5.14
C ASN A 30 2.87 27.25 5.92
N HIS A 31 2.75 26.04 6.48
CA HIS A 31 3.88 25.37 7.13
C HIS A 31 5.01 25.06 6.13
N CYS A 32 4.67 24.51 4.95
CA CYS A 32 5.62 24.24 3.87
C CYS A 32 6.39 25.50 3.45
N LEU A 33 5.65 26.58 3.14
CA LEU A 33 6.22 27.87 2.72
C LEU A 33 7.15 28.48 3.76
N LYS A 34 6.74 28.44 5.03
CA LYS A 34 7.50 29.05 6.11
C LYS A 34 8.78 28.28 6.43
N ASN A 35 8.74 26.96 6.40
CA ASN A 35 9.73 26.13 7.06
C ASN A 35 10.54 25.23 6.12
N SER A 36 9.98 24.76 4.96
CA SER A 36 10.72 23.90 4.04
C SER A 36 11.46 24.71 2.98
N PRO A 37 12.79 24.63 2.89
CA PRO A 37 13.55 25.27 1.81
C PRO A 37 13.11 24.83 0.42
N PHE A 38 12.75 23.56 0.24
CA PHE A 38 12.28 23.02 -1.04
C PHE A 38 10.98 23.72 -1.49
N TYR A 39 9.95 23.74 -0.64
CA TYR A 39 8.67 24.33 -1.01
C TYR A 39 8.72 25.86 -1.09
N ARG A 40 9.61 26.51 -0.32
CA ARG A 40 9.80 27.95 -0.46
C ARG A 40 10.26 28.30 -1.85
N ARG A 41 11.24 27.60 -2.41
CA ARG A 41 11.69 27.80 -3.81
C ARG A 41 10.58 27.50 -4.80
N LEU A 42 9.99 26.30 -4.71
CA LEU A 42 8.97 25.82 -5.64
C LEU A 42 7.76 26.77 -5.69
N PHE A 43 7.30 27.29 -4.56
CA PHE A 43 6.12 28.12 -4.48
C PHE A 43 6.40 29.60 -4.85
N GLN A 44 7.62 30.09 -4.64
CA GLN A 44 8.04 31.41 -5.11
C GLN A 44 8.04 31.47 -6.65
N GLU A 45 8.59 30.47 -7.29
CA GLU A 45 8.58 30.35 -8.76
C GLU A 45 7.16 30.28 -9.35
N SER A 46 6.23 29.68 -8.63
CA SER A 46 4.83 29.47 -9.06
C SER A 46 3.86 30.53 -8.55
N ASN A 47 4.31 31.57 -7.83
CA ASN A 47 3.51 32.65 -7.23
C ASN A 47 2.26 32.16 -6.45
N ILE A 48 2.42 31.14 -5.62
CA ILE A 48 1.35 30.45 -4.90
C ILE A 48 0.94 31.22 -3.65
N ASN A 49 -0.38 31.47 -3.49
CA ASN A 49 -0.98 32.03 -2.28
C ASN A 49 -1.65 30.92 -1.45
N ALA A 50 -0.94 30.44 -0.43
CA ALA A 50 -1.44 29.38 0.45
C ALA A 50 -2.78 29.73 1.15
N GLY A 51 -3.00 31.00 1.49
CA GLY A 51 -4.21 31.47 2.18
C GLY A 51 -5.50 31.38 1.34
N LYS A 52 -5.38 31.37 0.00
CA LYS A 52 -6.49 31.27 -0.95
C LYS A 52 -6.63 29.88 -1.56
N MET A 53 -5.92 28.87 -1.03
CA MET A 53 -5.89 27.53 -1.61
C MET A 53 -7.24 26.82 -1.44
N THR A 54 -7.69 26.19 -2.53
CA THR A 54 -8.86 25.31 -2.61
C THR A 54 -8.47 24.00 -3.28
N LEU A 55 -9.31 22.97 -3.20
CA LEU A 55 -9.00 21.67 -3.84
C LEU A 55 -8.80 21.81 -5.38
N PRO A 56 -9.63 22.58 -6.13
CA PRO A 56 -9.38 22.80 -7.55
C PRO A 56 -8.04 23.52 -7.83
N VAL A 57 -7.64 24.47 -6.98
CA VAL A 57 -6.36 25.18 -7.14
C VAL A 57 -5.19 24.26 -6.78
N LEU A 58 -5.35 23.34 -5.79
CA LEU A 58 -4.33 22.34 -5.47
C LEU A 58 -3.93 21.55 -6.72
N SER A 59 -4.90 21.14 -7.53
CA SER A 59 -4.64 20.32 -8.73
C SER A 59 -3.77 21.01 -9.79
N THR A 60 -3.59 22.33 -9.71
CA THR A 60 -2.72 23.10 -10.62
C THR A 60 -1.28 23.21 -10.12
N LEU A 61 -1.01 22.85 -8.85
CA LEU A 61 0.34 22.92 -8.30
C LEU A 61 1.26 21.86 -8.91
N PRO A 62 2.58 22.13 -8.96
CA PRO A 62 3.55 21.14 -9.39
C PRO A 62 3.52 19.91 -8.46
N PHE A 63 3.87 18.76 -9.01
CA PHE A 63 4.02 17.54 -8.25
C PHE A 63 5.33 17.50 -7.47
N THR A 64 5.32 16.76 -6.38
CA THR A 64 6.53 16.28 -5.70
C THR A 64 6.75 14.82 -6.08
N THR A 65 7.97 14.44 -6.38
CA THR A 65 8.34 13.09 -6.81
C THR A 65 9.32 12.43 -5.84
N LYS A 66 9.54 11.13 -6.00
CA LYS A 66 10.56 10.41 -5.26
C LYS A 66 11.97 10.87 -5.63
N GLU A 67 12.16 11.23 -6.89
CA GLU A 67 13.40 11.81 -7.41
C GLU A 67 13.73 13.15 -6.72
N ASP A 68 12.72 14.01 -6.48
CA ASP A 68 12.89 15.25 -5.72
C ASP A 68 13.32 14.96 -4.28
N LEU A 69 12.66 14.00 -3.62
CA LEU A 69 13.03 13.55 -2.27
C LEU A 69 14.45 12.98 -2.21
N GLN A 70 14.92 12.31 -3.24
CA GLN A 70 16.29 11.81 -3.33
C GLN A 70 17.31 12.95 -3.51
N LYS A 71 17.02 13.87 -4.43
CA LYS A 71 17.92 14.94 -4.81
C LYS A 71 18.02 16.03 -3.76
N PHE A 72 16.89 16.40 -3.16
CA PHE A 72 16.77 17.55 -2.25
C PHE A 72 16.39 17.16 -0.81
N ASN A 73 16.71 15.95 -0.38
CA ASN A 73 16.20 15.34 0.85
C ASN A 73 16.21 16.28 2.08
N LYS A 74 17.34 16.96 2.33
CA LYS A 74 17.47 17.87 3.48
C LYS A 74 16.58 19.11 3.37
N ASP A 75 16.27 19.54 2.16
CA ASP A 75 15.48 20.75 1.91
C ASP A 75 13.98 20.53 2.16
N PHE A 76 13.55 19.26 2.22
CA PHE A 76 12.19 18.92 2.63
C PHE A 76 11.96 19.05 4.12
N LEU A 77 13.02 18.98 4.96
CA LEU A 77 12.90 19.10 6.40
C LEU A 77 12.38 20.50 6.78
N ALA A 78 11.22 20.54 7.41
CA ALA A 78 10.50 21.75 7.78
C ALA A 78 10.57 22.08 9.29
N VAL A 79 11.51 21.46 10.00
CA VAL A 79 11.76 21.68 11.42
C VAL A 79 13.26 21.77 11.69
N ASN A 80 13.62 22.25 12.90
CA ASN A 80 15.01 22.12 13.33
C ASN A 80 15.39 20.63 13.42
N PRO A 81 16.56 20.21 12.92
CA PRO A 81 17.01 18.81 13.01
C PRO A 81 16.98 18.22 14.43
N THR A 82 17.11 19.02 15.46
CA THR A 82 17.00 18.60 16.87
C THR A 82 15.60 18.15 17.28
N ASN A 83 14.58 18.47 16.49
CA ASN A 83 13.19 18.05 16.71
C ASN A 83 12.85 16.74 16.01
N VAL A 84 13.78 16.14 15.26
CA VAL A 84 13.59 14.84 14.63
C VAL A 84 13.64 13.76 15.71
N ALA A 85 12.58 12.95 15.77
CA ALA A 85 12.42 11.89 16.76
C ALA A 85 12.68 10.50 16.18
N ASP A 86 12.45 10.30 14.85
CA ASP A 86 12.70 9.04 14.17
C ASP A 86 13.16 9.26 12.73
N ILE A 87 14.05 8.40 12.24
CA ILE A 87 14.59 8.44 10.88
C ILE A 87 14.39 7.08 10.24
N VAL A 88 13.59 7.04 9.19
CA VAL A 88 13.28 5.82 8.46
C VAL A 88 13.73 5.88 7.01
N LEU A 89 13.84 4.72 6.40
CA LEU A 89 14.21 4.56 4.99
C LEU A 89 13.05 3.97 4.22
N SER A 90 12.68 4.61 3.11
CA SER A 90 11.73 4.01 2.18
C SER A 90 12.32 2.77 1.51
N SER A 91 11.45 1.85 1.05
CA SER A 91 11.92 0.69 0.30
C SER A 91 12.56 1.12 -1.02
N GLY A 92 13.83 0.77 -1.21
CA GLY A 92 14.63 1.14 -2.39
C GLY A 92 14.33 0.35 -3.67
N THR A 93 13.08 -0.05 -3.93
CA THR A 93 12.71 -0.92 -5.08
C THR A 93 13.04 -0.34 -6.46
N THR A 94 13.33 0.95 -6.57
CA THR A 94 13.61 1.65 -7.83
C THR A 94 14.88 2.52 -7.78
N GLY A 95 15.74 2.36 -6.75
CA GLY A 95 16.94 3.17 -6.56
C GLY A 95 17.35 3.26 -5.09
N ALA A 96 18.20 4.24 -4.75
CA ALA A 96 18.63 4.47 -3.38
C ALA A 96 17.44 4.76 -2.46
N PRO A 97 17.42 4.21 -1.22
CA PRO A 97 16.36 4.50 -0.25
C PRO A 97 16.27 6.00 0.05
N VAL A 98 15.05 6.52 0.14
CA VAL A 98 14.80 7.88 0.58
C VAL A 98 14.71 7.90 2.10
N ARG A 99 15.39 8.86 2.73
CA ARG A 99 15.31 9.11 4.15
C ARG A 99 14.10 9.99 4.46
N ILE A 100 13.24 9.53 5.37
CA ILE A 100 12.11 10.30 5.89
C ILE A 100 12.36 10.54 7.38
N MET A 101 12.17 11.76 7.82
CA MET A 101 12.42 12.23 9.18
C MET A 101 11.10 12.65 9.83
N TYR A 102 10.74 11.97 10.91
CA TYR A 102 9.52 12.23 11.68
C TYR A 102 9.83 12.98 12.96
N THR A 103 8.97 13.90 13.33
CA THR A 103 8.98 14.52 14.68
C THR A 103 8.15 13.67 15.64
N ALA A 104 8.18 14.00 16.93
CA ALA A 104 7.29 13.39 17.91
C ALA A 104 5.81 13.62 17.53
N TYR A 105 5.49 14.79 16.99
CA TYR A 105 4.15 15.10 16.47
C TYR A 105 3.75 14.20 15.29
N ASP A 106 4.65 13.92 14.35
CA ASP A 106 4.39 13.03 13.23
C ASP A 106 4.14 11.59 13.70
N LEU A 107 4.84 11.13 14.74
CA LEU A 107 4.59 9.82 15.35
C LEU A 107 3.23 9.75 16.05
N GLU A 108 2.79 10.83 16.73
CA GLU A 108 1.43 10.92 17.29
C GLU A 108 0.37 10.92 16.18
N ARG A 109 0.63 11.65 15.08
CA ARG A 109 -0.25 11.66 13.91
C ARG A 109 -0.34 10.26 13.26
N LEU A 110 0.78 9.57 13.15
CA LEU A 110 0.83 8.20 12.63
C LEU A 110 0.02 7.25 13.51
N ALA A 111 0.20 7.33 14.84
CA ALA A 111 -0.60 6.56 15.79
C ALA A 111 -2.11 6.81 15.62
N TYR A 112 -2.51 8.06 15.47
CA TYR A 112 -3.90 8.45 15.26
C TYR A 112 -4.46 7.98 13.92
N ASN A 113 -3.66 8.01 12.86
CA ASN A 113 -4.06 7.48 11.55
C ASN A 113 -4.35 5.97 11.64
N GLU A 114 -3.44 5.20 12.24
CA GLU A 114 -3.60 3.76 12.39
C GLU A 114 -4.74 3.40 13.38
N GLU A 115 -4.96 4.18 14.44
CA GLU A 115 -6.11 4.05 15.34
C GLU A 115 -7.44 4.12 14.56
N LYS A 116 -7.57 5.09 13.64
CA LYS A 116 -8.75 5.24 12.77
C LYS A 116 -8.90 4.08 11.79
N ALA A 117 -7.79 3.63 11.20
CA ALA A 117 -7.74 2.49 10.28
C ALA A 117 -8.18 1.21 11.00
N PHE A 118 -7.62 0.91 12.15
CA PHE A 118 -7.88 -0.31 12.91
C PHE A 118 -9.28 -0.35 13.51
N THR A 119 -9.77 0.76 14.05
CA THR A 119 -11.18 0.86 14.49
C THR A 119 -12.14 0.68 13.31
N GLY A 120 -11.77 1.10 12.11
CA GLY A 120 -12.52 0.85 10.88
C GLY A 120 -12.65 -0.63 10.54
N CYS A 121 -11.61 -1.43 10.81
CA CYS A 121 -11.60 -2.89 10.67
C CYS A 121 -12.39 -3.60 11.80
N GLY A 122 -12.87 -2.87 12.80
CA GLY A 122 -13.53 -3.43 13.98
C GLY A 122 -12.57 -3.92 15.05
N MET A 123 -11.34 -3.39 15.11
CA MET A 123 -10.44 -3.60 16.24
C MET A 123 -10.96 -2.84 17.48
N VAL A 124 -10.86 -3.47 18.64
CA VAL A 124 -11.28 -2.92 19.93
C VAL A 124 -10.18 -3.09 20.98
N ASN A 125 -10.37 -2.44 22.14
CA ASN A 125 -9.40 -2.45 23.25
C ASN A 125 -9.15 -3.85 23.86
N ASN A 126 -10.07 -4.80 23.67
CA ASN A 126 -9.91 -6.18 24.13
C ASN A 126 -9.15 -7.08 23.14
N ASP A 127 -8.73 -6.55 21.99
CA ASP A 127 -7.94 -7.32 21.04
C ASP A 127 -6.51 -7.53 21.52
N THR A 128 -5.96 -8.68 21.15
CA THR A 128 -4.53 -8.96 21.23
C THR A 128 -3.99 -9.10 19.82
N VAL A 129 -3.09 -8.18 19.42
CA VAL A 129 -2.62 -8.02 18.05
C VAL A 129 -1.23 -8.63 17.89
N LEU A 130 -1.10 -9.61 17.01
CA LEU A 130 0.20 -10.15 16.60
C LEU A 130 0.74 -9.39 15.38
N LEU A 131 1.87 -8.71 15.54
CA LEU A 131 2.61 -8.10 14.45
C LEU A 131 3.62 -9.07 13.85
N THR A 132 3.46 -9.41 12.57
CA THR A 132 4.37 -10.27 11.80
C THR A 132 5.24 -9.47 10.83
N CYS A 133 5.26 -8.14 10.97
CA CYS A 133 6.03 -7.23 10.14
C CYS A 133 7.27 -6.68 10.86
N THR A 134 8.19 -6.13 10.08
CA THR A 134 9.44 -5.54 10.57
C THR A 134 9.19 -4.42 11.57
N MET A 135 9.83 -4.50 12.74
CA MET A 135 9.83 -3.47 13.79
C MET A 135 11.14 -2.66 13.84
N ASP A 136 12.12 -3.07 13.06
CA ASP A 136 13.51 -2.59 13.01
C ASP A 136 13.92 -2.20 11.58
N ARG A 137 15.22 -2.08 11.32
CA ARG A 137 15.83 -1.84 10.00
C ARG A 137 15.37 -0.53 9.35
N CYS A 138 15.21 0.52 10.16
CA CYS A 138 14.74 1.84 9.70
C CYS A 138 13.43 1.78 8.93
N PHE A 139 12.52 0.87 9.30
CA PHE A 139 11.24 0.69 8.61
C PHE A 139 10.06 1.09 9.51
N VAL A 140 9.19 1.99 9.01
CA VAL A 140 8.14 2.62 9.84
C VAL A 140 6.95 1.70 10.13
N ALA A 141 6.64 0.74 9.25
CA ALA A 141 5.34 0.06 9.29
C ALA A 141 5.07 -0.65 10.62
N GLY A 142 6.04 -1.41 11.15
CA GLY A 142 5.85 -2.12 12.43
C GLY A 142 5.63 -1.15 13.60
N LEU A 143 6.36 -0.03 13.63
CA LEU A 143 6.17 1.02 14.63
C LEU A 143 4.79 1.67 14.50
N ALA A 144 4.37 1.99 13.28
CA ALA A 144 3.07 2.58 12.99
C ALA A 144 1.93 1.70 13.53
N TYR A 145 1.96 0.42 13.19
CA TYR A 145 0.94 -0.54 13.63
C TYR A 145 0.96 -0.79 15.14
N PHE A 146 2.15 -0.81 15.75
CA PHE A 146 2.28 -0.87 17.21
C PHE A 146 1.61 0.35 17.88
N LEU A 147 1.94 1.55 17.42
CA LEU A 147 1.41 2.79 17.97
C LEU A 147 -0.11 2.87 17.76
N GLY A 148 -0.61 2.48 16.58
CA GLY A 148 -2.04 2.48 16.27
C GLY A 148 -2.84 1.48 17.12
N ALA A 149 -2.38 0.24 17.23
CA ALA A 149 -3.04 -0.77 18.06
C ALA A 149 -3.04 -0.36 19.55
N ARG A 150 -1.93 0.19 20.04
CA ARG A 150 -1.86 0.76 21.39
C ARG A 150 -2.82 1.94 21.56
N ALA A 151 -2.98 2.80 20.55
CA ALA A 151 -3.95 3.92 20.62
C ALA A 151 -5.40 3.44 20.68
N VAL A 152 -5.74 2.32 20.05
CA VAL A 152 -7.04 1.63 20.21
C VAL A 152 -7.21 1.07 21.63
N GLY A 153 -6.11 0.83 22.37
CA GLY A 153 -6.11 0.19 23.69
C GLY A 153 -5.86 -1.32 23.63
N ALA A 154 -5.54 -1.88 22.45
CA ALA A 154 -5.27 -3.29 22.26
C ALA A 154 -3.88 -3.70 22.78
N ALA A 155 -3.73 -4.94 23.26
CA ALA A 155 -2.44 -5.53 23.59
C ALA A 155 -1.69 -5.90 22.30
N VAL A 156 -0.35 -5.73 22.28
CA VAL A 156 0.45 -5.99 21.08
C VAL A 156 1.57 -6.99 21.33
N ILE A 157 1.59 -8.04 20.53
CA ILE A 157 2.66 -9.05 20.47
C ILE A 157 3.59 -8.69 19.31
N ARG A 158 4.83 -8.34 19.59
CA ARG A 158 5.83 -7.91 18.61
C ARG A 158 6.76 -9.06 18.25
N ASN A 159 6.34 -9.97 17.36
CA ASN A 159 7.17 -11.08 16.93
C ASN A 159 8.02 -10.77 15.68
N GLY A 160 7.68 -9.70 14.93
CA GLY A 160 8.49 -9.19 13.83
C GLY A 160 8.65 -10.18 12.67
N LEU A 161 9.87 -10.25 12.11
CA LEU A 161 10.22 -11.14 10.98
C LEU A 161 10.79 -12.51 11.44
N ASN A 162 10.25 -13.07 12.48
CA ASN A 162 10.64 -14.40 12.92
C ASN A 162 10.13 -15.50 11.97
N SER A 163 10.61 -16.74 12.21
CA SER A 163 10.22 -17.89 11.40
C SER A 163 8.73 -18.24 11.57
N VAL A 164 8.22 -19.05 10.66
CA VAL A 164 6.84 -19.56 10.70
C VAL A 164 6.60 -20.35 11.99
N GLU A 165 7.59 -21.14 12.42
CA GLU A 165 7.54 -21.94 13.65
C GLU A 165 7.43 -21.07 14.89
N SER A 166 8.21 -19.98 14.95
CA SER A 166 8.14 -19.01 16.04
C SER A 166 6.75 -18.35 16.12
N HIS A 167 6.19 -17.95 15.00
CA HIS A 167 4.84 -17.38 14.96
C HIS A 167 3.76 -18.40 15.35
N ALA A 168 3.91 -19.66 14.91
CA ALA A 168 2.99 -20.73 15.29
C ALA A 168 3.01 -21.00 16.79
N ALA A 169 4.20 -21.01 17.43
CA ALA A 169 4.33 -21.12 18.87
C ALA A 169 3.65 -19.95 19.61
N VAL A 170 3.91 -18.72 19.16
CA VAL A 170 3.27 -17.50 19.72
C VAL A 170 1.74 -17.56 19.60
N ILE A 171 1.21 -18.01 18.47
CA ILE A 171 -0.26 -18.14 18.27
C ILE A 171 -0.84 -19.18 19.21
N LYS A 172 -0.18 -20.32 19.35
CA LYS A 172 -0.60 -21.39 20.25
C LYS A 172 -0.67 -20.93 21.71
N ASP A 173 0.37 -20.22 22.17
CA ASP A 173 0.54 -19.86 23.57
C ASP A 173 -0.21 -18.58 23.96
N LEU A 174 -0.13 -17.53 23.12
CA LEU A 174 -0.66 -16.20 23.44
C LEU A 174 -2.03 -15.91 22.80
N LYS A 175 -2.52 -16.79 21.92
CA LYS A 175 -3.87 -16.76 21.34
C LYS A 175 -4.31 -15.37 20.85
N PRO A 176 -3.59 -14.72 19.93
CA PRO A 176 -3.97 -13.42 19.41
C PRO A 176 -5.36 -13.47 18.76
N THR A 177 -6.08 -12.33 18.82
CA THR A 177 -7.38 -12.16 18.17
C THR A 177 -7.25 -11.47 16.80
N THR A 178 -6.17 -10.75 16.59
CA THR A 178 -5.89 -10.02 15.36
C THR A 178 -4.44 -10.25 14.92
N ILE A 179 -4.23 -10.43 13.62
CA ILE A 179 -2.88 -10.53 13.03
C ILE A 179 -2.70 -9.39 12.02
N VAL A 180 -1.56 -8.70 12.06
CA VAL A 180 -1.14 -7.74 11.03
C VAL A 180 0.07 -8.30 10.30
N GLY A 181 -0.03 -8.45 8.97
CA GLY A 181 1.07 -9.02 8.21
C GLY A 181 0.88 -9.02 6.70
N VAL A 182 1.90 -9.48 6.02
CA VAL A 182 1.94 -9.56 4.55
C VAL A 182 1.16 -10.80 4.08
N PRO A 183 0.24 -10.70 3.10
CA PRO A 183 -0.60 -11.80 2.62
C PRO A 183 0.14 -13.10 2.33
N SER A 184 1.23 -13.05 1.59
CA SER A 184 2.04 -14.23 1.25
C SER A 184 2.58 -14.95 2.48
N PHE A 185 3.04 -14.20 3.50
CA PHE A 185 3.50 -14.75 4.76
C PHE A 185 2.35 -15.33 5.59
N ILE A 186 1.23 -14.62 5.69
CA ILE A 186 0.02 -15.08 6.42
C ILE A 186 -0.52 -16.38 5.83
N ARG A 187 -0.53 -16.52 4.50
CA ARG A 187 -0.91 -17.77 3.81
C ARG A 187 0.04 -18.90 4.19
N LYS A 188 1.36 -18.66 4.12
CA LYS A 188 2.39 -19.66 4.50
C LYS A 188 2.26 -20.10 5.96
N LEU A 189 2.08 -19.15 6.86
CA LEU A 189 1.89 -19.40 8.29
C LEU A 189 0.61 -20.22 8.55
N GLY A 190 -0.50 -19.86 7.88
CA GLY A 190 -1.76 -20.59 7.99
C GLY A 190 -1.66 -22.03 7.50
N ALA A 191 -0.96 -22.27 6.38
CA ALA A 191 -0.72 -23.62 5.87
C ALA A 191 0.10 -24.48 6.86
N TYR A 192 1.18 -23.92 7.42
CA TYR A 192 1.98 -24.59 8.43
C TYR A 192 1.19 -24.92 9.71
N ILE A 193 0.41 -23.97 10.21
CA ILE A 193 -0.43 -24.13 11.40
C ILE A 193 -1.46 -25.24 11.18
N HIS A 194 -2.09 -25.25 10.01
CA HIS A 194 -3.06 -26.30 9.63
C HIS A 194 -2.40 -27.68 9.56
N GLU A 195 -1.21 -27.79 8.92
CA GLU A 195 -0.42 -29.03 8.87
C GLU A 195 -0.07 -29.56 10.26
N LYS A 196 0.26 -28.67 11.19
CA LYS A 196 0.63 -29.02 12.58
C LYS A 196 -0.57 -29.20 13.52
N GLY A 197 -1.80 -29.02 13.05
CA GLY A 197 -3.01 -29.15 13.87
C GLY A 197 -3.13 -28.09 14.99
N ILE A 198 -2.52 -26.92 14.82
CA ILE A 198 -2.58 -25.83 15.80
C ILE A 198 -3.89 -25.06 15.60
N GLY A 199 -4.65 -24.89 16.69
CA GLY A 199 -5.93 -24.16 16.64
C GLY A 199 -5.75 -22.66 16.42
N VAL A 200 -6.56 -22.09 15.54
CA VAL A 200 -6.57 -20.65 15.19
C VAL A 200 -7.92 -19.97 15.51
N SER A 201 -8.81 -20.61 16.24
CA SER A 201 -10.16 -20.13 16.51
C SER A 201 -10.25 -18.79 17.24
N THR A 202 -9.14 -18.35 17.86
CA THR A 202 -9.07 -17.03 18.51
C THR A 202 -8.84 -15.90 17.50
N VAL A 203 -8.28 -16.18 16.32
CA VAL A 203 -7.97 -15.18 15.31
C VAL A 203 -9.25 -14.81 14.54
N ASP A 204 -9.79 -13.65 14.82
CA ASP A 204 -11.02 -13.12 14.21
C ASP A 204 -10.71 -12.17 13.03
N LYS A 205 -9.60 -11.45 13.09
CA LYS A 205 -9.23 -10.41 12.13
C LYS A 205 -7.80 -10.59 11.61
N ILE A 206 -7.62 -10.40 10.31
CA ILE A 206 -6.29 -10.32 9.69
C ILE A 206 -6.22 -9.04 8.86
N ILE A 207 -5.31 -8.15 9.22
CA ILE A 207 -5.06 -6.89 8.53
C ILE A 207 -3.83 -7.08 7.63
N CYS A 208 -4.06 -7.07 6.34
CA CYS A 208 -3.06 -7.39 5.32
C CYS A 208 -2.40 -6.13 4.79
N ILE A 209 -1.08 -6.15 4.72
CA ILE A 209 -0.22 -5.03 4.37
C ILE A 209 0.74 -5.38 3.23
N GLY A 210 1.10 -4.39 2.41
CA GLY A 210 2.22 -4.46 1.45
C GLY A 210 2.05 -5.39 0.25
N GLU A 211 0.90 -6.06 0.11
CA GLU A 211 0.50 -6.83 -1.07
C GLU A 211 -1.01 -6.69 -1.28
N PRO A 212 -1.50 -6.67 -2.53
CA PRO A 212 -2.91 -6.55 -2.81
C PRO A 212 -3.69 -7.81 -2.39
N LEU A 213 -4.92 -7.60 -1.92
CA LEU A 213 -5.88 -8.67 -1.61
C LEU A 213 -7.01 -8.78 -2.63
N ARG A 214 -7.23 -7.70 -3.40
CA ARG A 214 -8.38 -7.59 -4.29
C ARG A 214 -8.01 -7.21 -5.70
N SER A 215 -8.84 -7.67 -6.64
CA SER A 215 -8.84 -7.23 -8.04
C SER A 215 -9.39 -5.80 -8.17
N GLU A 216 -9.33 -5.24 -9.36
CA GLU A 216 -9.97 -3.96 -9.71
C GLU A 216 -11.50 -3.95 -9.50
N TYR A 217 -12.13 -5.11 -9.49
CA TYR A 217 -13.56 -5.29 -9.23
C TYR A 217 -13.89 -5.52 -7.76
N LEU A 218 -12.91 -5.38 -6.86
CA LEU A 218 -12.97 -5.64 -5.43
C LEU A 218 -13.12 -7.13 -5.05
N ASP A 219 -13.04 -8.04 -6.01
CA ASP A 219 -13.05 -9.48 -5.75
C ASP A 219 -11.77 -9.93 -5.06
N LEU A 220 -11.88 -10.95 -4.21
CA LEU A 220 -10.72 -11.53 -3.55
C LEU A 220 -9.79 -12.21 -4.55
N LEU A 221 -8.51 -11.87 -4.51
CA LEU A 221 -7.45 -12.59 -5.20
C LEU A 221 -7.24 -13.99 -4.58
N LYS A 222 -6.57 -14.89 -5.29
CA LYS A 222 -6.32 -16.25 -4.81
C LYS A 222 -5.66 -16.30 -3.44
N VAL A 223 -4.63 -15.51 -3.21
CA VAL A 223 -3.95 -15.42 -1.90
C VAL A 223 -4.92 -15.07 -0.78
N ALA A 224 -5.85 -14.16 -1.03
CA ALA A 224 -6.87 -13.75 -0.07
C ALA A 224 -7.90 -14.86 0.20
N LYS A 225 -8.34 -15.56 -0.86
CA LYS A 225 -9.23 -16.74 -0.74
C LYS A 225 -8.58 -17.85 0.08
N ASP A 226 -7.29 -18.12 -0.16
CA ASP A 226 -6.52 -19.11 0.58
C ASP A 226 -6.40 -18.72 2.07
N ILE A 227 -6.12 -17.44 2.38
CA ILE A 227 -6.08 -16.94 3.76
C ILE A 227 -7.43 -17.14 4.45
N VAL A 228 -8.53 -16.75 3.82
CA VAL A 228 -9.88 -16.94 4.40
C VAL A 228 -10.14 -18.42 4.69
N LYS A 229 -9.77 -19.33 3.76
CA LYS A 229 -9.94 -20.77 3.95
C LYS A 229 -9.11 -21.33 5.11
N LEU A 230 -7.85 -20.88 5.24
CA LEU A 230 -6.91 -21.39 6.26
C LEU A 230 -7.22 -20.87 7.66
N TRP A 231 -7.67 -19.62 7.78
CA TRP A 231 -7.81 -18.96 9.06
C TRP A 231 -9.26 -18.83 9.54
N ASN A 232 -10.22 -18.98 8.66
CA ASN A 232 -11.65 -18.69 8.92
C ASN A 232 -11.86 -17.32 9.60
N ALA A 233 -11.07 -16.32 9.21
CA ALA A 233 -11.03 -14.98 9.79
C ALA A 233 -11.47 -13.91 8.79
N ARG A 234 -11.89 -12.76 9.30
CA ARG A 234 -12.17 -11.57 8.49
C ARG A 234 -10.85 -10.96 8.03
N ILE A 235 -10.72 -10.69 6.73
CA ILE A 235 -9.51 -10.07 6.18
C ILE A 235 -9.78 -8.65 5.70
N PHE A 236 -8.78 -7.78 5.84
CA PHE A 236 -8.84 -6.36 5.49
C PHE A 236 -7.56 -5.96 4.75
N SER A 237 -7.73 -5.20 3.65
CA SER A 237 -6.61 -4.64 2.89
C SER A 237 -6.23 -3.27 3.41
N THR A 238 -4.94 -2.99 3.45
CA THR A 238 -4.40 -1.66 3.74
C THR A 238 -3.37 -1.25 2.70
N TYR A 239 -3.37 0.05 2.38
CA TYR A 239 -2.35 0.68 1.55
C TYR A 239 -1.72 1.86 2.28
N SER A 240 -0.41 1.93 2.24
CA SER A 240 0.41 3.06 2.71
C SER A 240 1.78 3.03 2.05
N THR A 241 2.45 4.18 2.03
CA THR A 241 3.89 4.27 1.76
C THR A 241 4.58 5.04 2.88
N THR A 242 5.89 4.83 3.03
CA THR A 242 6.69 5.52 4.07
C THR A 242 6.60 7.04 3.91
N GLU A 243 6.56 7.54 2.68
CA GLU A 243 6.60 8.95 2.35
C GLU A 243 5.30 9.69 2.75
N ILE A 244 4.13 9.04 2.59
CA ILE A 244 2.83 9.73 2.77
C ILE A 244 2.33 9.77 4.21
N VAL A 245 2.93 9.02 5.14
CA VAL A 245 2.57 9.03 6.58
C VAL A 245 1.05 8.84 6.79
N THR A 246 0.39 8.14 5.90
CA THR A 246 -1.06 7.96 5.88
C THR A 246 -1.41 6.57 5.37
N THR A 247 -2.35 5.92 6.04
CA THR A 247 -2.83 4.57 5.71
C THR A 247 -4.27 4.63 5.24
N PHE A 248 -4.57 3.93 4.16
CA PHE A 248 -5.92 3.73 3.63
C PHE A 248 -6.32 2.29 3.87
N CYS A 249 -7.20 2.06 4.85
CA CYS A 249 -7.60 0.73 5.27
C CYS A 249 -9.08 0.46 4.99
N GLU A 250 -9.40 -0.77 4.60
CA GLU A 250 -10.78 -1.21 4.48
C GLU A 250 -11.51 -1.14 5.83
N CYS A 251 -12.78 -0.87 5.78
CA CYS A 251 -13.69 -1.06 6.90
C CYS A 251 -14.39 -2.42 6.81
N THR A 252 -15.31 -2.69 7.73
CA THR A 252 -16.10 -3.94 7.75
C THR A 252 -16.91 -4.20 6.48
N GLN A 253 -17.15 -3.18 5.63
CA GLN A 253 -17.80 -3.32 4.32
C GLN A 253 -16.85 -3.78 3.21
N LYS A 254 -15.54 -3.70 3.41
CA LYS A 254 -14.51 -4.22 2.49
C LYS A 254 -14.62 -3.70 1.05
N SER A 255 -14.97 -2.43 0.89
CA SER A 255 -15.24 -1.77 -0.40
C SER A 255 -14.24 -0.65 -0.70
N GLY A 256 -12.95 -0.91 -0.53
CA GLY A 256 -11.84 0.05 -0.67
C GLY A 256 -11.39 0.66 0.65
N GLY A 257 -10.17 1.20 0.64
CA GLY A 257 -9.54 1.80 1.82
C GLY A 257 -10.02 3.23 2.08
N HIS A 258 -10.59 3.49 3.26
CA HIS A 258 -11.11 4.82 3.60
C HIS A 258 -10.01 5.87 3.67
N LEU A 259 -10.27 7.02 3.05
CA LEU A 259 -9.51 8.25 3.24
C LEU A 259 -9.89 8.87 4.59
N HIS A 260 -8.89 9.46 5.25
CA HIS A 260 -9.09 10.27 6.45
C HIS A 260 -9.02 11.75 6.08
N PRO A 261 -10.16 12.47 5.95
CA PRO A 261 -10.19 13.82 5.39
C PRO A 261 -9.36 14.87 6.14
N ASP A 262 -9.17 14.64 7.43
CA ASP A 262 -8.35 15.48 8.30
C ASP A 262 -6.83 15.20 8.17
N LEU A 263 -6.45 14.09 7.54
CA LEU A 263 -5.06 13.62 7.42
C LEU A 263 -4.53 13.58 5.99
N GLY A 264 -5.39 13.70 4.98
CA GLY A 264 -4.89 13.64 3.61
C GLY A 264 -5.90 14.01 2.54
N ILE A 265 -5.36 14.43 1.41
CA ILE A 265 -6.07 14.63 0.14
C ILE A 265 -5.47 13.65 -0.85
N VAL A 266 -6.32 12.97 -1.61
CA VAL A 266 -5.91 12.03 -2.66
C VAL A 266 -6.50 12.48 -3.98
N GLU A 267 -5.64 12.53 -4.99
CA GLU A 267 -6.01 12.74 -6.39
C GLU A 267 -5.62 11.48 -7.17
N ILE A 268 -6.38 11.15 -8.19
CA ILE A 268 -5.98 10.18 -9.23
C ILE A 268 -5.73 10.98 -10.49
N VAL A 269 -4.56 10.84 -11.09
CA VAL A 269 -4.18 11.63 -12.26
C VAL A 269 -3.82 10.76 -13.46
N ASP A 270 -4.08 11.31 -14.66
CA ASP A 270 -3.65 10.71 -15.92
C ASP A 270 -2.13 10.88 -16.17
N ASP A 271 -1.67 10.50 -17.35
CA ASP A 271 -0.26 10.63 -17.73
C ASP A 271 0.18 12.10 -17.92
N ASP A 272 -0.77 12.99 -18.25
CA ASP A 272 -0.54 14.44 -18.36
C ASP A 272 -0.62 15.15 -17.00
N GLY A 273 -0.97 14.43 -15.94
CA GLY A 273 -1.08 14.96 -14.57
C GLY A 273 -2.44 15.64 -14.29
N ARG A 274 -3.46 15.43 -15.13
CA ARG A 274 -4.81 15.97 -14.93
C ARG A 274 -5.60 15.06 -13.99
N PRO A 275 -6.34 15.62 -13.02
CA PRO A 275 -7.21 14.83 -12.16
C PRO A 275 -8.25 14.05 -12.95
N LEU A 276 -8.44 12.80 -12.60
CA LEU A 276 -9.43 11.89 -13.18
C LEU A 276 -10.68 11.80 -12.29
N PRO A 277 -11.87 11.65 -12.89
CA PRO A 277 -13.10 11.36 -12.16
C PRO A 277 -13.02 10.06 -11.37
N SER A 278 -13.89 9.95 -10.35
CA SER A 278 -14.06 8.71 -9.58
C SER A 278 -14.30 7.48 -10.48
N GLY A 279 -13.71 6.35 -10.13
CA GLY A 279 -13.75 5.09 -10.89
C GLY A 279 -12.75 5.00 -12.04
N GLN A 280 -12.14 6.08 -12.49
CA GLN A 280 -11.10 6.03 -13.51
C GLN A 280 -9.73 5.70 -12.88
N LYS A 281 -8.96 4.86 -13.60
CA LYS A 281 -7.65 4.40 -13.18
C LYS A 281 -6.57 5.40 -13.56
N GLY A 282 -5.70 5.74 -12.61
CA GLY A 282 -4.57 6.62 -12.82
C GLY A 282 -3.55 6.55 -11.70
N GLU A 283 -2.55 7.40 -11.75
CA GLU A 283 -1.52 7.48 -10.71
C GLU A 283 -2.07 8.11 -9.43
N VAL A 284 -1.81 7.46 -8.31
CA VAL A 284 -2.18 7.96 -6.98
C VAL A 284 -1.26 9.10 -6.58
N VAL A 285 -1.85 10.26 -6.33
CA VAL A 285 -1.17 11.45 -5.82
C VAL A 285 -1.73 11.78 -4.44
N VAL A 286 -0.85 11.97 -3.46
CA VAL A 286 -1.25 12.22 -2.07
C VAL A 286 -0.65 13.53 -1.56
N THR A 287 -1.49 14.35 -0.94
CA THR A 287 -1.06 15.46 -0.09
C THR A 287 -1.36 15.10 1.35
N PRO A 288 -0.39 14.56 2.12
CA PRO A 288 -0.59 14.23 3.52
C PRO A 288 -0.70 15.54 4.32
N LEU A 289 -1.79 15.73 5.03
CA LEU A 289 -2.05 16.92 5.84
C LEU A 289 -1.52 16.77 7.26
N ALA A 290 -1.24 17.90 7.91
CA ALA A 290 -0.75 17.94 9.29
C ALA A 290 0.53 17.10 9.51
N VAL A 291 1.45 17.11 8.56
CA VAL A 291 2.81 16.57 8.71
C VAL A 291 3.74 17.71 9.04
N GLU A 292 4.57 17.54 10.09
CA GLU A 292 5.44 18.59 10.62
C GLU A 292 6.87 18.47 10.09
N GLY A 293 7.46 17.27 10.14
CA GLY A 293 8.88 17.07 9.84
C GLY A 293 9.23 17.21 8.37
N MET A 294 8.67 16.35 7.53
CA MET A 294 8.86 16.38 6.07
C MET A 294 7.50 16.41 5.35
N PRO A 295 6.82 17.57 5.32
CA PRO A 295 5.52 17.71 4.65
C PRO A 295 5.68 17.49 3.14
N LEU A 296 4.67 16.88 2.53
CA LEU A 296 4.61 16.69 1.07
C LEU A 296 3.36 17.37 0.49
N VAL A 297 3.47 17.85 -0.74
CA VAL A 297 2.37 18.42 -1.52
C VAL A 297 2.32 17.72 -2.86
N ARG A 298 1.16 17.17 -3.23
CA ARG A 298 0.93 16.44 -4.48
C ARG A 298 2.02 15.40 -4.79
N PHE A 299 2.30 14.56 -3.82
CA PHE A 299 3.33 13.53 -3.97
C PHE A 299 2.85 12.40 -4.89
N LYS A 300 3.55 12.20 -6.00
CA LYS A 300 3.37 11.07 -6.90
C LYS A 300 3.89 9.78 -6.28
N THR A 301 3.00 8.85 -5.95
CA THR A 301 3.40 7.58 -5.32
C THR A 301 4.02 6.60 -6.31
N GLY A 302 3.71 6.76 -7.59
CA GLY A 302 4.03 5.81 -8.65
C GLY A 302 3.11 4.59 -8.67
N ASP A 303 2.13 4.50 -7.78
CA ASP A 303 1.16 3.43 -7.72
C ASP A 303 -0.12 3.79 -8.49
N ILE A 304 -0.75 2.81 -9.13
CA ILE A 304 -1.97 2.97 -9.93
C ILE A 304 -3.17 2.45 -9.14
N SER A 305 -4.21 3.27 -9.07
CA SER A 305 -5.49 2.92 -8.45
C SER A 305 -6.62 3.80 -8.99
N PHE A 306 -7.75 3.87 -8.31
CA PHE A 306 -8.90 4.71 -8.60
C PHE A 306 -9.60 5.13 -7.30
N LEU A 307 -10.36 6.22 -7.33
CA LEU A 307 -11.21 6.62 -6.21
C LEU A 307 -12.59 5.99 -6.31
N ILE A 308 -13.17 5.71 -5.16
CA ILE A 308 -14.55 5.25 -4.98
C ILE A 308 -15.24 6.28 -4.09
N GLU A 309 -16.15 7.04 -4.65
CA GLU A 309 -16.94 8.04 -3.95
C GLU A 309 -18.28 7.49 -3.45
N GLY A 310 -19.00 8.31 -2.69
CA GLY A 310 -20.31 8.00 -2.16
C GLY A 310 -20.29 7.35 -0.79
N HIS A 311 -21.47 7.28 -0.20
CA HIS A 311 -21.70 6.75 1.14
C HIS A 311 -21.27 5.28 1.25
N CYS A 312 -20.59 4.94 2.34
CA CYS A 312 -20.25 3.56 2.68
C CYS A 312 -21.21 3.01 3.72
N GLY A 313 -21.61 1.75 3.58
CA GLY A 313 -22.46 1.06 4.56
C GLY A 313 -21.91 1.04 6.00
N CYS A 314 -20.66 1.45 6.23
CA CYS A 314 -20.12 1.68 7.58
C CYS A 314 -20.48 3.06 8.17
N GLY A 315 -21.23 3.88 7.45
CA GLY A 315 -21.67 5.23 7.85
C GLY A 315 -20.72 6.36 7.43
N ARG A 316 -19.54 6.07 6.87
CA ARG A 316 -18.59 7.09 6.39
C ARG A 316 -18.98 7.63 5.02
N ASN A 317 -18.77 8.94 4.84
CA ASN A 317 -18.95 9.64 3.56
C ASN A 317 -17.61 10.00 2.89
N SER A 318 -16.47 9.76 3.55
CA SER A 318 -15.17 9.97 2.91
C SER A 318 -14.98 9.03 1.74
N ALA A 319 -14.35 9.51 0.67
CA ALA A 319 -13.94 8.68 -0.45
C ALA A 319 -13.05 7.51 0.01
N ARG A 320 -12.95 6.50 -0.83
CA ARG A 320 -12.12 5.31 -0.61
C ARG A 320 -11.16 5.14 -1.77
N LEU A 321 -9.95 4.69 -1.46
CA LEU A 321 -8.98 4.30 -2.47
C LEU A 321 -9.26 2.84 -2.86
N GLY A 322 -9.35 2.57 -4.16
CA GLY A 322 -9.43 1.23 -4.70
C GLY A 322 -8.15 0.42 -4.42
N PRO A 323 -8.13 -0.87 -4.78
CA PRO A 323 -6.92 -1.68 -4.70
C PRO A 323 -5.80 -1.09 -5.55
N ILE A 324 -4.55 -1.29 -5.12
CA ILE A 324 -3.40 -0.97 -5.95
C ILE A 324 -3.29 -1.98 -7.07
N LEU A 325 -3.41 -1.53 -8.30
CA LEU A 325 -3.41 -2.36 -9.50
C LEU A 325 -1.99 -2.69 -9.99
N GLY A 326 -1.01 -1.85 -9.63
CA GLY A 326 0.38 -2.00 -9.99
C GLY A 326 1.15 -0.70 -9.86
N ARG A 327 2.40 -0.71 -10.31
CA ARG A 327 3.26 0.48 -10.37
C ARG A 327 3.35 1.03 -11.78
N LYS A 328 3.30 2.35 -11.93
CA LYS A 328 3.39 3.03 -13.22
C LYS A 328 4.63 2.62 -14.01
N LYS A 329 5.78 2.56 -13.37
CA LYS A 329 7.06 2.12 -14.00
C LYS A 329 7.04 0.65 -14.44
N GLN A 330 6.17 -0.18 -13.89
CA GLN A 330 6.02 -1.61 -14.22
C GLN A 330 4.85 -1.88 -15.20
N MET A 331 4.20 -0.84 -15.69
CA MET A 331 3.15 -0.96 -16.69
C MET A 331 3.68 -1.69 -17.94
N ILE A 332 2.92 -2.65 -18.42
CA ILE A 332 3.24 -3.49 -19.58
C ILE A 332 2.29 -3.12 -20.71
N LYS A 333 2.85 -2.70 -21.84
CA LYS A 333 2.07 -2.43 -23.07
C LYS A 333 2.26 -3.64 -24.01
N PHE A 334 1.29 -4.52 -24.05
CA PHE A 334 1.39 -5.77 -24.80
C PHE A 334 0.21 -5.93 -25.76
N LYS A 335 0.52 -6.00 -27.08
CA LYS A 335 -0.47 -6.17 -28.14
C LYS A 335 -1.69 -5.24 -28.03
N GLY A 336 -1.43 -3.94 -27.79
CA GLY A 336 -2.50 -2.91 -27.65
C GLY A 336 -3.24 -2.93 -26.30
N THR A 337 -2.88 -3.81 -25.39
CA THR A 337 -3.47 -3.89 -24.03
C THR A 337 -2.48 -3.36 -23.01
N THR A 338 -2.98 -2.59 -22.04
CA THR A 338 -2.19 -2.15 -20.87
C THR A 338 -2.44 -3.13 -19.73
N LEU A 339 -1.36 -3.74 -19.24
CA LEU A 339 -1.38 -4.67 -18.11
C LEU A 339 -0.44 -4.19 -17.01
N TYR A 340 -0.69 -4.68 -15.81
CA TYR A 340 0.22 -4.56 -14.67
C TYR A 340 0.63 -5.95 -14.20
N PRO A 341 1.83 -6.12 -13.62
CA PRO A 341 2.31 -7.43 -13.17
C PRO A 341 1.29 -8.18 -12.31
N GLN A 342 0.57 -7.46 -11.45
CA GLN A 342 -0.45 -8.07 -10.58
C GLN A 342 -1.58 -8.74 -11.34
N ALA A 343 -2.01 -8.18 -12.47
CA ALA A 343 -3.02 -8.81 -13.31
C ALA A 343 -2.51 -10.13 -13.91
N VAL A 344 -1.24 -10.15 -14.33
CA VAL A 344 -0.58 -11.36 -14.85
C VAL A 344 -0.44 -12.40 -13.74
N PHE A 345 0.03 -12.00 -12.55
CA PHE A 345 0.14 -12.91 -11.40
C PHE A 345 -1.19 -13.53 -11.03
N SER A 346 -2.25 -12.73 -10.94
CA SER A 346 -3.59 -13.21 -10.63
C SER A 346 -4.10 -14.24 -11.64
N ALA A 347 -3.80 -14.03 -12.92
CA ALA A 347 -4.18 -14.97 -13.97
C ALA A 347 -3.37 -16.29 -13.89
N VAL A 348 -2.08 -16.21 -13.58
CA VAL A 348 -1.19 -17.38 -13.42
C VAL A 348 -1.56 -18.19 -12.19
N GLU A 349 -1.81 -17.54 -11.05
CA GLU A 349 -2.14 -18.19 -9.78
C GLU A 349 -3.46 -18.99 -9.82
N GLU A 350 -4.34 -18.74 -10.77
CA GLU A 350 -5.57 -19.50 -10.98
C GLU A 350 -5.37 -20.78 -11.84
N ILE A 351 -4.15 -21.04 -12.32
CA ILE A 351 -3.82 -22.25 -13.07
C ILE A 351 -3.84 -23.47 -12.12
N LYS A 352 -4.59 -24.49 -12.47
CA LYS A 352 -4.66 -25.73 -11.68
C LYS A 352 -3.33 -26.47 -11.73
N GLY A 353 -2.88 -26.96 -10.60
CA GLY A 353 -1.62 -27.71 -10.49
C GLY A 353 -0.37 -26.86 -10.45
N LEU A 354 -0.49 -25.52 -10.51
CA LEU A 354 0.65 -24.59 -10.36
C LEU A 354 1.33 -24.78 -9.01
N THR A 355 2.67 -24.87 -9.03
CA THR A 355 3.49 -24.87 -7.80
C THR A 355 4.29 -23.59 -7.64
N GLU A 356 5.02 -23.15 -8.69
CA GLU A 356 5.81 -21.92 -8.66
C GLU A 356 5.76 -21.21 -10.03
N TYR A 357 6.08 -19.92 -10.05
CA TYR A 357 6.13 -19.14 -11.29
C TYR A 357 7.00 -17.89 -11.18
N TYR A 358 7.38 -17.35 -12.34
CA TYR A 358 7.80 -15.96 -12.49
C TYR A 358 7.36 -15.41 -13.85
N VAL A 359 7.36 -14.08 -13.94
CA VAL A 359 7.02 -13.33 -15.16
C VAL A 359 8.22 -12.49 -15.56
N GLU A 360 8.63 -12.59 -16.80
CA GLU A 360 9.69 -11.78 -17.38
C GLU A 360 9.12 -10.89 -18.48
N VAL A 361 9.50 -9.61 -18.49
CA VAL A 361 9.07 -8.64 -19.49
C VAL A 361 10.29 -8.06 -20.18
N THR A 362 10.27 -8.09 -21.51
CA THR A 362 11.30 -7.51 -22.38
C THR A 362 10.68 -6.51 -23.33
N SER A 363 11.48 -5.61 -23.91
CA SER A 363 11.01 -4.72 -24.98
C SER A 363 11.06 -5.45 -26.33
N GLU A 364 10.09 -5.15 -27.20
CA GLU A 364 10.12 -5.51 -28.62
C GLU A 364 10.31 -4.25 -29.47
N GLU A 365 10.86 -4.38 -30.69
CA GLU A 365 11.27 -3.23 -31.52
C GLU A 365 10.12 -2.29 -31.92
N ASP A 366 8.86 -2.74 -31.87
CA ASP A 366 7.68 -2.01 -32.35
C ASP A 366 6.81 -1.40 -31.21
N LEU A 367 7.39 -0.81 -30.17
CA LEU A 367 6.66 -0.17 -29.07
C LEU A 367 5.75 -1.12 -28.25
N SER A 368 5.88 -2.42 -28.44
CA SER A 368 5.19 -3.44 -27.64
C SER A 368 6.17 -4.10 -26.69
N ASP A 369 5.69 -4.46 -25.50
CA ASP A 369 6.44 -5.30 -24.59
C ASP A 369 6.18 -6.78 -24.94
N LYS A 370 7.11 -7.68 -24.59
CA LYS A 370 6.90 -9.13 -24.57
C LYS A 370 6.72 -9.60 -23.15
N ILE A 371 5.75 -10.49 -22.95
CA ILE A 371 5.51 -11.14 -21.64
C ILE A 371 5.84 -12.61 -21.79
N LYS A 372 6.76 -13.10 -20.97
CA LYS A 372 7.04 -14.53 -20.79
C LYS A 372 6.62 -14.96 -19.40
N VAL A 373 5.79 -15.98 -19.32
CA VAL A 373 5.33 -16.59 -18.07
C VAL A 373 5.98 -17.95 -17.93
N CYS A 374 6.86 -18.09 -16.95
CA CYS A 374 7.54 -19.34 -16.64
C CYS A 374 6.87 -19.97 -15.44
N ILE A 375 6.41 -21.21 -15.55
CA ILE A 375 5.61 -21.92 -14.55
C ILE A 375 6.16 -23.31 -14.28
N SER A 376 5.92 -23.81 -13.07
CA SER A 376 6.06 -25.22 -12.72
C SER A 376 4.79 -25.74 -12.09
N GLY A 377 4.59 -27.05 -12.18
CA GLY A 377 3.42 -27.67 -11.57
C GLY A 377 3.15 -29.08 -12.10
N GLU A 378 2.09 -29.68 -11.57
CA GLU A 378 1.67 -31.03 -11.91
C GLU A 378 0.67 -31.02 -13.07
N ASN A 379 0.87 -31.93 -14.05
CA ASN A 379 -0.03 -32.14 -15.18
C ASN A 379 -0.33 -30.89 -16.01
N LEU A 380 0.62 -29.95 -16.10
CA LEU A 380 0.48 -28.73 -16.88
C LEU A 380 0.63 -29.05 -18.39
N LYS A 381 -0.29 -28.52 -19.20
CA LYS A 381 -0.19 -28.54 -20.66
C LYS A 381 -0.14 -27.10 -21.17
N GLN A 382 0.86 -26.80 -21.98
CA GLN A 382 1.14 -25.44 -22.46
C GLN A 382 -0.08 -24.81 -23.13
N GLU A 383 -0.76 -25.53 -24.04
CA GLU A 383 -1.95 -25.02 -24.74
C GLU A 383 -3.12 -24.66 -23.78
N GLU A 384 -3.35 -25.50 -22.74
CA GLU A 384 -4.41 -25.26 -21.77
C GLU A 384 -4.08 -24.02 -20.90
N VAL A 385 -2.81 -23.84 -20.53
CA VAL A 385 -2.31 -22.68 -19.80
C VAL A 385 -2.45 -21.41 -20.63
N GLU A 386 -2.00 -21.42 -21.88
CA GLU A 386 -2.11 -20.30 -22.80
C GLU A 386 -3.57 -19.86 -23.00
N LYS A 387 -4.49 -20.81 -23.21
CA LYS A 387 -5.94 -20.51 -23.30
C LYS A 387 -6.50 -19.90 -22.01
N SER A 388 -6.08 -20.42 -20.85
CA SER A 388 -6.48 -19.88 -19.55
C SER A 388 -6.01 -18.43 -19.37
N LEU A 389 -4.74 -18.16 -19.70
CA LEU A 389 -4.18 -16.82 -19.62
C LEU A 389 -4.83 -15.86 -20.61
N GLN A 390 -5.05 -16.31 -21.86
CA GLN A 390 -5.74 -15.51 -22.88
C GLN A 390 -7.15 -15.08 -22.44
N SER A 391 -7.91 -16.00 -21.86
CA SER A 391 -9.28 -15.71 -21.42
C SER A 391 -9.33 -14.62 -20.33
N ARG A 392 -8.29 -14.49 -19.51
CA ARG A 392 -8.21 -13.58 -18.38
C ARG A 392 -7.52 -12.26 -18.72
N LEU A 393 -6.43 -12.33 -19.49
CA LEU A 393 -5.61 -11.19 -19.84
C LEU A 393 -6.04 -10.51 -21.15
N ARG A 394 -6.90 -11.17 -21.94
CA ARG A 394 -7.31 -10.80 -23.31
C ARG A 394 -6.14 -10.78 -24.31
N VAL A 395 -4.98 -11.25 -23.91
CA VAL A 395 -3.76 -11.40 -24.70
C VAL A 395 -3.08 -12.71 -24.28
N THR A 396 -2.31 -13.31 -25.17
CA THR A 396 -1.59 -14.56 -24.92
C THR A 396 -0.12 -14.26 -24.71
N PRO A 397 0.38 -14.33 -23.45
CA PRO A 397 1.81 -14.28 -23.19
C PRO A 397 2.50 -15.56 -23.67
N GLU A 398 3.81 -15.50 -23.87
CA GLU A 398 4.62 -16.71 -24.06
C GLU A 398 4.63 -17.53 -22.77
N VAL A 399 4.43 -18.85 -22.87
CA VAL A 399 4.43 -19.75 -21.71
C VAL A 399 5.59 -20.73 -21.82
N SER A 400 6.32 -20.90 -20.71
CA SER A 400 7.40 -21.90 -20.57
C SER A 400 7.14 -22.74 -19.32
N ILE A 401 7.09 -24.05 -19.46
CA ILE A 401 6.98 -24.98 -18.33
C ILE A 401 8.38 -25.40 -17.94
N GLU A 402 8.79 -25.09 -16.72
CA GLU A 402 10.15 -25.29 -16.21
C GLU A 402 10.14 -26.17 -14.95
N ASN A 403 11.32 -26.66 -14.56
CA ASN A 403 11.49 -27.40 -13.31
C ASN A 403 11.27 -26.46 -12.12
N GLU A 404 10.56 -26.92 -11.10
CA GLU A 404 10.24 -26.14 -9.90
C GLU A 404 11.49 -25.63 -9.17
N LYS A 405 12.54 -26.45 -9.12
CA LYS A 405 13.82 -26.06 -8.49
C LYS A 405 14.45 -24.88 -9.22
N THR A 406 14.45 -24.90 -10.54
CA THR A 406 14.99 -23.80 -11.37
C THR A 406 14.24 -22.50 -11.14
N ILE A 407 12.90 -22.55 -11.05
CA ILE A 407 12.09 -21.37 -10.75
C ILE A 407 12.38 -20.87 -9.33
N LYS A 408 12.41 -21.76 -8.33
CA LYS A 408 12.70 -21.38 -6.93
C LYS A 408 14.08 -20.72 -6.78
N GLU A 409 15.11 -21.23 -7.46
CA GLU A 409 16.43 -20.61 -7.46
C GLU A 409 16.42 -19.22 -8.11
N LYS A 410 15.65 -19.02 -9.18
CA LYS A 410 15.56 -17.74 -9.89
C LYS A 410 14.79 -16.67 -9.11
N ILE A 411 13.71 -17.05 -8.44
CA ILE A 411 12.89 -16.10 -7.65
C ILE A 411 13.49 -15.79 -6.28
N PHE A 412 14.46 -16.61 -5.82
CA PHE A 412 15.11 -16.39 -4.53
C PHE A 412 16.19 -15.31 -4.66
N ASP A 413 16.01 -14.24 -3.89
CA ASP A 413 17.01 -13.18 -3.74
C ASP A 413 17.36 -13.05 -2.24
N PRO A 414 18.63 -13.35 -1.86
CA PRO A 414 19.06 -13.24 -0.46
C PRO A 414 18.88 -11.83 0.14
N ALA A 415 18.93 -10.80 -0.71
CA ALA A 415 18.73 -9.41 -0.32
C ALA A 415 17.24 -9.01 -0.22
N SER A 416 16.35 -9.79 -0.85
CA SER A 416 14.91 -9.56 -0.84
C SER A 416 14.23 -10.31 0.31
N ARG A 417 13.24 -9.65 0.92
CA ARG A 417 12.40 -10.28 1.96
C ARG A 417 11.31 -11.18 1.38
N LYS A 418 11.10 -11.13 0.08
CA LYS A 418 10.05 -11.83 -0.66
C LYS A 418 10.63 -12.46 -1.91
N PRO A 419 10.06 -13.58 -2.39
CA PRO A 419 10.38 -14.08 -3.72
C PRO A 419 10.12 -12.99 -4.77
N VAL A 420 11.02 -12.92 -5.76
CA VAL A 420 10.91 -11.98 -6.87
C VAL A 420 10.23 -12.67 -8.03
N HIS A 421 8.93 -12.43 -8.22
CA HIS A 421 8.15 -13.04 -9.30
C HIS A 421 8.11 -12.19 -10.59
N PHE A 422 8.65 -10.96 -10.58
CA PHE A 422 8.63 -10.06 -11.72
C PHE A 422 10.04 -9.60 -12.10
N PHE A 423 10.45 -9.92 -13.32
CA PHE A 423 11.74 -9.55 -13.90
C PHE A 423 11.52 -8.59 -15.09
N ASP A 424 11.73 -7.30 -14.84
CA ASP A 424 11.68 -6.29 -15.90
C ASP A 424 13.05 -6.16 -16.57
N ARG A 425 13.13 -6.57 -17.82
CA ARG A 425 14.34 -6.55 -18.64
C ARG A 425 14.32 -5.44 -19.71
N ARG A 426 13.39 -4.50 -19.60
CA ARG A 426 13.19 -3.45 -20.61
C ARG A 426 14.20 -2.32 -20.56
N GLY A 427 15.14 -2.28 -19.63
CA GLY A 427 16.16 -1.22 -19.55
C GLY A 427 15.61 0.18 -19.25
N ARG A 428 14.41 0.28 -18.63
CA ARG A 428 13.73 1.54 -18.25
C ARG A 428 14.16 2.03 -16.87
#